data_867a50524f2ff78a2358291774d9c98a
#
_entry.id   867a50524f2ff78a2358291774d9c98a
#
_cell.length_a   1.000
_cell.length_b   1.000
_cell.length_c   1.000
_cell.angle_alpha   90.00
_cell.angle_beta   90.00
_cell.angle_gamma   90.00
#
_symmetry.space_group_name_H-M   'P 1'
#
loop_
_entity.id
_entity.type
_entity.pdbx_description
1 polymer ?
#
loop_
_entity_poly.entity_id
_entity_poly.type
_entity_poly.pdbx_seq_one_letter_code
_entity_poly.pdbx_strand_id
1 'polypeptide(L)'
;HGVQAQLEFSWGATEAKCPKEQKATHLIADELGTLAANNLRIVDVLFESCTKFIASADAWGDSWKREKIENIALLLQGALGAELRVGLKMNVAREDLEAVVAELPALKRPTVSSLANGDWVAVETIVESALVRELIPRLKAAGAQGIIEYPLNKMIL
;
A
#
# COMPACT_ATOMS: atom_id res chain seq x y z
N HIS A 1 -12.71 -15.11 33.25
CA HIS A 1 -12.76 -16.41 32.56
C HIS A 1 -12.15 -17.57 33.36
N GLY A 2 -11.70 -17.34 34.63
CA GLY A 2 -11.22 -18.42 35.51
C GLY A 2 -9.92 -19.12 35.11
N VAL A 3 -9.17 -18.54 34.17
CA VAL A 3 -7.88 -19.09 33.72
C VAL A 3 -6.81 -18.69 34.71
N GLN A 4 -6.09 -19.66 35.26
CA GLN A 4 -4.88 -19.40 36.03
C GLN A 4 -3.68 -19.30 35.06
N ALA A 5 -3.18 -18.08 34.83
CA ALA A 5 -2.02 -17.82 33.99
C ALA A 5 -1.06 -16.88 34.72
N GLN A 6 0.23 -17.14 34.58
CA GLN A 6 1.25 -16.19 35.02
C GLN A 6 1.49 -15.19 33.87
N LEU A 7 1.28 -13.90 34.15
CA LEU A 7 1.45 -12.82 33.21
C LEU A 7 2.82 -12.16 33.43
N GLU A 8 3.59 -12.04 32.34
CA GLU A 8 4.87 -11.33 32.34
C GLU A 8 4.80 -10.19 31.30
N PHE A 9 5.24 -9.00 31.70
CA PHE A 9 5.33 -7.85 30.82
C PHE A 9 6.70 -7.83 30.09
N SER A 10 6.71 -7.47 28.80
CA SER A 10 7.92 -7.33 27.99
C SER A 10 7.94 -6.01 27.24
N TRP A 11 9.08 -5.34 27.21
CA TRP A 11 9.31 -4.05 26.54
C TRP A 11 9.55 -4.16 25.03
N GLY A 12 9.42 -5.33 24.43
CA GLY A 12 9.64 -5.59 23.02
C GLY A 12 10.33 -6.94 22.80
N ALA A 13 10.48 -7.33 21.53
CA ALA A 13 11.03 -8.63 21.12
C ALA A 13 10.41 -9.83 21.87
N THR A 14 9.12 -9.74 22.20
CA THR A 14 8.38 -10.73 23.00
C THR A 14 8.33 -12.06 22.27
N GLU A 15 8.26 -12.03 20.96
CA GLU A 15 8.25 -13.19 20.05
C GLU A 15 9.53 -14.03 20.14
N ALA A 16 10.67 -13.43 20.50
CA ALA A 16 11.91 -14.16 20.70
C ALA A 16 11.94 -15.02 21.96
N LYS A 17 11.05 -14.78 22.92
CA LYS A 17 10.99 -15.49 24.20
C LYS A 17 10.27 -16.84 24.12
N CYS A 18 9.35 -17.00 23.18
CA CYS A 18 8.54 -18.21 23.07
C CYS A 18 9.30 -19.49 22.76
N PRO A 19 10.20 -19.53 21.71
CA PRO A 19 10.76 -20.81 21.28
C PRO A 19 11.97 -21.30 22.06
N LYS A 20 12.75 -20.41 22.66
CA LYS A 20 14.11 -20.74 23.14
C LYS A 20 14.19 -21.05 24.64
N GLU A 21 13.33 -20.46 25.43
CA GLU A 21 13.44 -20.57 26.89
C GLU A 21 12.30 -21.34 27.53
N GLN A 22 11.33 -21.82 26.76
CA GLN A 22 10.12 -22.54 27.21
C GLN A 22 9.34 -21.85 28.34
N LYS A 23 9.56 -20.55 28.52
CA LYS A 23 8.94 -19.78 29.60
C LYS A 23 7.56 -19.25 29.26
N ALA A 24 7.27 -19.03 27.96
CA ALA A 24 5.98 -18.57 27.50
C ALA A 24 5.41 -19.53 26.44
N THR A 25 4.17 -19.96 26.62
CA THR A 25 3.45 -20.81 25.66
C THR A 25 2.61 -19.99 24.68
N HIS A 26 2.20 -18.78 25.11
CA HIS A 26 1.41 -17.84 24.31
C HIS A 26 1.93 -16.43 24.57
N LEU A 27 1.85 -15.58 23.58
CA LEU A 27 2.18 -14.15 23.68
C LEU A 27 1.13 -13.30 22.98
N ILE A 28 1.03 -12.05 23.40
CA ILE A 28 0.28 -11.00 22.72
C ILE A 28 1.30 -10.09 22.05
N ALA A 29 1.20 -9.94 20.75
CA ALA A 29 2.10 -9.12 19.93
C ALA A 29 1.29 -8.27 18.95
N ASP A 30 1.83 -7.13 18.55
CA ASP A 30 1.24 -6.19 17.60
C ASP A 30 1.96 -6.18 16.25
N GLU A 31 3.15 -6.81 16.16
CA GLU A 31 3.92 -6.90 14.93
C GLU A 31 3.85 -8.29 14.29
N LEU A 32 3.42 -8.34 13.02
CA LEU A 32 3.31 -9.60 12.28
C LEU A 32 4.62 -10.02 11.60
N GLY A 33 5.51 -9.07 11.28
CA GLY A 33 6.72 -9.34 10.49
C GLY A 33 7.71 -10.28 11.15
N THR A 34 7.80 -10.26 12.47
CA THR A 34 8.76 -11.06 13.26
C THR A 34 8.23 -12.42 13.66
N LEU A 35 6.91 -12.66 13.60
CA LEU A 35 6.29 -13.93 14.00
C LEU A 35 6.74 -15.09 13.12
N ALA A 36 6.72 -14.90 11.81
CA ALA A 36 7.14 -15.92 10.86
C ALA A 36 8.64 -16.27 11.00
N ALA A 37 9.50 -15.28 11.24
CA ALA A 37 10.93 -15.47 11.47
C ALA A 37 11.24 -16.27 12.75
N ASN A 38 10.34 -16.24 13.73
CA ASN A 38 10.44 -17.00 14.98
C ASN A 38 9.61 -18.29 14.99
N ASN A 39 9.10 -18.75 13.84
CA ASN A 39 8.25 -19.93 13.70
C ASN A 39 6.99 -19.90 14.60
N LEU A 40 6.41 -18.72 14.80
CA LEU A 40 5.18 -18.52 15.54
C LEU A 40 3.99 -18.43 14.59
N ARG A 41 2.83 -18.94 15.03
CA ARG A 41 1.57 -18.81 14.30
C ARG A 41 0.59 -17.94 15.08
N ILE A 42 -0.22 -17.18 14.37
CA ILE A 42 -1.35 -16.45 14.93
C ILE A 42 -2.41 -17.48 15.35
N VAL A 43 -2.82 -17.44 16.59
CA VAL A 43 -3.90 -18.28 17.16
C VAL A 43 -5.24 -17.55 17.08
N ASP A 44 -5.22 -16.26 17.42
CA ASP A 44 -6.41 -15.40 17.39
C ASP A 44 -6.02 -13.93 17.26
N VAL A 45 -6.93 -13.11 16.74
CA VAL A 45 -6.78 -11.65 16.63
C VAL A 45 -7.65 -11.02 17.71
N LEU A 46 -7.02 -10.40 18.70
CA LEU A 46 -7.74 -9.85 19.87
C LEU A 46 -8.39 -8.49 19.55
N PHE A 47 -7.72 -7.65 18.78
CA PHE A 47 -8.22 -6.35 18.32
C PHE A 47 -7.37 -5.85 17.15
N GLU A 48 -7.93 -4.95 16.36
CA GLU A 48 -7.23 -4.23 15.32
C GLU A 48 -6.96 -2.79 15.79
N SER A 49 -5.75 -2.30 15.52
CA SER A 49 -5.30 -0.96 15.87
C SER A 49 -4.82 -0.22 14.62
N CYS A 50 -5.06 1.08 14.57
CA CYS A 50 -4.53 1.93 13.50
C CYS A 50 -4.02 3.26 14.06
N THR A 51 -2.94 3.76 13.51
CA THR A 51 -2.40 5.07 13.82
C THR A 51 -3.42 6.16 13.45
N LYS A 52 -3.64 7.12 14.35
CA LYS A 52 -4.55 8.25 14.15
C LYS A 52 -3.78 9.56 14.21
N PHE A 53 -4.08 10.45 13.28
CA PHE A 53 -3.66 11.84 13.36
C PHE A 53 -4.71 12.61 14.18
N ILE A 54 -4.31 13.19 15.32
CA ILE A 54 -5.20 13.84 16.27
C ILE A 54 -4.83 15.30 16.47
N ALA A 55 -5.81 16.13 16.80
CA ALA A 55 -5.64 17.54 17.15
C ALA A 55 -6.49 17.88 18.38
N SER A 56 -6.05 18.88 19.18
CA SER A 56 -6.86 19.41 20.26
C SER A 56 -8.05 20.20 19.73
N ALA A 57 -9.13 20.27 20.51
CA ALA A 57 -10.32 21.06 20.17
C ALA A 57 -9.99 22.55 19.97
N ASP A 58 -9.08 23.11 20.80
CA ASP A 58 -8.65 24.50 20.71
C ASP A 58 -7.88 24.78 19.41
N ALA A 59 -6.99 23.84 19.00
CA ALA A 59 -6.28 23.96 17.72
C ALA A 59 -7.23 23.86 16.53
N TRP A 60 -8.26 23.03 16.63
CA TRP A 60 -9.29 22.89 15.60
C TRP A 60 -10.20 24.13 15.48
N GLY A 61 -10.42 24.84 16.58
CA GLY A 61 -11.18 26.11 16.61
C GLY A 61 -10.44 27.31 16.00
N ASP A 62 -9.13 27.27 15.91
CA ASP A 62 -8.28 28.30 15.32
C ASP A 62 -8.17 28.08 13.80
N SER A 63 -8.60 29.04 13.00
CA SER A 63 -8.68 28.91 11.54
C SER A 63 -7.34 28.66 10.88
N TRP A 64 -6.26 29.31 11.34
CA TRP A 64 -4.91 29.12 10.79
C TRP A 64 -4.36 27.72 11.13
N LYS A 65 -4.50 27.30 12.38
CA LYS A 65 -4.05 25.98 12.82
C LYS A 65 -4.83 24.87 12.13
N ARG A 66 -6.14 25.03 12.01
CA ARG A 66 -7.00 24.08 11.31
C ARG A 66 -6.58 23.91 9.86
N GLU A 67 -6.33 24.99 9.12
CA GLU A 67 -5.84 24.92 7.74
C GLU A 67 -4.52 24.11 7.66
N LYS A 68 -3.58 24.34 8.60
CA LYS A 68 -2.32 23.58 8.62
C LYS A 68 -2.53 22.10 8.92
N ILE A 69 -3.43 21.76 9.85
CA ILE A 69 -3.79 20.38 10.19
C ILE A 69 -4.41 19.68 8.98
N GLU A 70 -5.36 20.34 8.29
CA GLU A 70 -6.00 19.80 7.10
C GLU A 70 -5.01 19.56 5.97
N ASN A 71 -4.07 20.49 5.73
CA ASN A 71 -3.01 20.35 4.73
C ASN A 71 -2.05 19.18 5.05
N ILE A 72 -1.66 19.02 6.31
CA ILE A 72 -0.83 17.89 6.74
C ILE A 72 -1.60 16.58 6.56
N ALA A 73 -2.86 16.52 6.98
CA ALA A 73 -3.71 15.34 6.84
C ALA A 73 -3.85 14.93 5.37
N LEU A 74 -4.07 15.90 4.46
CA LEU A 74 -4.13 15.67 3.02
C LEU A 74 -2.85 15.04 2.48
N LEU A 75 -1.68 15.56 2.88
CA LEU A 75 -0.39 15.04 2.43
C LEU A 75 -0.11 13.64 2.99
N LEU A 76 -0.47 13.37 4.24
CA LEU A 76 -0.35 12.03 4.85
C LEU A 76 -1.27 11.02 4.18
N GLN A 77 -2.52 11.40 3.92
CA GLN A 77 -3.48 10.57 3.18
C GLN A 77 -2.99 10.29 1.75
N GLY A 78 -2.40 11.30 1.09
CA GLY A 78 -1.80 11.13 -0.22
C GLY A 78 -0.62 10.15 -0.23
N ALA A 79 0.22 10.16 0.80
CA ALA A 79 1.31 9.20 0.96
C ALA A 79 0.79 7.77 1.16
N LEU A 80 -0.16 7.58 2.08
CA LEU A 80 -0.81 6.28 2.31
C LEU A 80 -1.54 5.78 1.05
N GLY A 81 -2.20 6.69 0.31
CA GLY A 81 -2.87 6.35 -0.95
C GLY A 81 -1.91 5.89 -2.04
N ALA A 82 -0.64 6.31 -1.99
CA ALA A 82 0.40 5.92 -2.93
C ALA A 82 1.10 4.61 -2.58
N GLU A 83 1.16 4.23 -1.31
CA GLU A 83 1.98 3.11 -0.79
C GLU A 83 1.68 1.77 -1.48
N LEU A 84 0.41 1.50 -1.77
CA LEU A 84 -0.04 0.27 -2.42
C LEU A 84 -0.18 0.41 -3.95
N ARG A 85 0.31 1.50 -4.54
CA ARG A 85 0.14 1.81 -5.95
C ARG A 85 1.45 2.19 -6.63
N VAL A 86 1.48 1.92 -7.93
CA VAL A 86 2.60 2.28 -8.80
C VAL A 86 2.08 2.95 -10.06
N GLY A 87 2.92 3.78 -10.66
CA GLY A 87 2.69 4.28 -12.01
C GLY A 87 3.22 3.29 -13.04
N LEU A 88 2.44 3.05 -14.08
CA LEU A 88 2.87 2.34 -15.28
C LEU A 88 2.85 3.30 -16.47
N LYS A 89 3.93 3.30 -17.21
CA LYS A 89 4.06 4.01 -18.47
C LYS A 89 4.54 3.06 -19.57
N MET A 90 3.93 3.15 -20.73
CA MET A 90 4.26 2.27 -21.86
C MET A 90 4.02 2.96 -23.19
N ASN A 91 4.65 2.46 -24.23
CA ASN A 91 4.39 2.87 -25.60
C ASN A 91 3.52 1.80 -26.29
N VAL A 92 2.54 2.23 -27.05
CA VAL A 92 1.57 1.36 -27.72
C VAL A 92 1.36 1.84 -29.16
N ALA A 93 1.36 0.94 -30.12
CA ALA A 93 0.91 1.27 -31.47
C ALA A 93 -0.57 1.67 -31.45
N ARG A 94 -0.99 2.64 -32.28
CA ARG A 94 -2.39 3.10 -32.27
C ARG A 94 -3.38 1.99 -32.53
N GLU A 95 -3.02 1.01 -33.38
CA GLU A 95 -3.84 -0.15 -33.70
C GLU A 95 -4.07 -1.08 -32.51
N ASP A 96 -3.12 -1.15 -31.57
CA ASP A 96 -3.19 -2.01 -30.39
C ASP A 96 -3.77 -1.30 -29.15
N LEU A 97 -4.04 0.02 -29.25
CA LEU A 97 -4.43 0.83 -28.10
C LEU A 97 -5.69 0.29 -27.38
N GLU A 98 -6.72 -0.09 -28.12
CA GLU A 98 -7.96 -0.59 -27.54
C GLU A 98 -7.73 -1.91 -26.80
N ALA A 99 -6.90 -2.81 -27.35
CA ALA A 99 -6.57 -4.10 -26.74
C ALA A 99 -5.77 -3.87 -25.43
N VAL A 100 -4.79 -2.96 -25.43
CA VAL A 100 -4.01 -2.64 -24.23
C VAL A 100 -4.87 -1.97 -23.16
N VAL A 101 -5.74 -1.04 -23.53
CA VAL A 101 -6.65 -0.36 -22.58
C VAL A 101 -7.64 -1.33 -21.96
N ALA A 102 -8.10 -2.34 -22.70
CA ALA A 102 -9.00 -3.38 -22.19
C ALA A 102 -8.37 -4.26 -21.10
N GLU A 103 -7.04 -4.40 -21.09
CA GLU A 103 -6.29 -5.13 -20.06
C GLU A 103 -6.10 -4.34 -18.77
N LEU A 104 -6.24 -3.00 -18.82
CA LEU A 104 -6.02 -2.15 -17.66
C LEU A 104 -7.20 -2.23 -16.66
N PRO A 105 -6.92 -2.28 -15.35
CA PRO A 105 -7.96 -2.26 -14.33
C PRO A 105 -8.78 -0.96 -14.42
N ALA A 106 -10.10 -1.07 -14.25
CA ALA A 106 -11.09 0.00 -14.47
C ALA A 106 -11.04 1.19 -13.49
N LEU A 107 -9.94 1.40 -12.75
CA LEU A 107 -9.85 2.45 -11.72
C LEU A 107 -9.98 3.88 -12.26
N LYS A 108 -9.45 4.18 -13.44
CA LYS A 108 -9.68 5.42 -14.22
C LYS A 108 -9.22 5.19 -15.66
N ARG A 109 -9.73 5.99 -16.60
CA ARG A 109 -9.21 6.00 -17.97
C ARG A 109 -7.72 6.37 -17.95
N PRO A 110 -6.83 5.65 -18.66
CA PRO A 110 -5.43 5.99 -18.74
C PRO A 110 -5.23 7.33 -19.46
N THR A 111 -4.13 8.01 -19.16
CA THR A 111 -3.70 9.15 -19.97
C THR A 111 -3.05 8.61 -21.23
N VAL A 112 -3.48 9.13 -22.37
CA VAL A 112 -2.94 8.76 -23.69
C VAL A 112 -2.37 10.00 -24.36
N SER A 113 -1.08 9.97 -24.74
CA SER A 113 -0.39 11.07 -25.39
C SER A 113 0.24 10.60 -26.70
N SER A 114 0.13 11.38 -27.77
CA SER A 114 0.77 11.06 -29.05
C SER A 114 2.29 11.17 -28.96
N LEU A 115 3.00 10.23 -29.55
CA LEU A 115 4.45 10.31 -29.75
C LEU A 115 4.79 11.05 -31.03
N ALA A 116 6.06 11.46 -31.17
CA ALA A 116 6.52 12.33 -32.27
C ALA A 116 6.31 11.75 -33.68
N ASN A 117 6.29 10.43 -33.81
CA ASN A 117 6.09 9.76 -35.12
C ASN A 117 4.61 9.53 -35.49
N GLY A 118 3.67 9.89 -34.64
CA GLY A 118 2.22 9.82 -34.93
C GLY A 118 1.57 8.43 -34.88
N ASP A 119 2.32 7.37 -35.14
CA ASP A 119 1.82 5.98 -35.19
C ASP A 119 1.78 5.31 -33.83
N TRP A 120 2.43 5.91 -32.86
CA TRP A 120 2.55 5.42 -31.49
C TRP A 120 1.99 6.41 -30.48
N VAL A 121 1.52 5.88 -29.38
CA VAL A 121 1.06 6.66 -28.23
C VAL A 121 1.78 6.21 -26.96
N ALA A 122 1.98 7.14 -26.04
CA ALA A 122 2.35 6.83 -24.67
C ALA A 122 1.07 6.67 -23.84
N VAL A 123 0.98 5.57 -23.14
CA VAL A 123 -0.12 5.28 -22.19
C VAL A 123 0.44 5.33 -20.78
N GLU A 124 -0.20 6.10 -19.91
CA GLU A 124 0.18 6.22 -18.50
C GLU A 124 -1.02 5.97 -17.60
N THR A 125 -0.81 5.17 -16.58
CA THR A 125 -1.88 4.80 -15.62
C THR A 125 -1.30 4.52 -14.25
N ILE A 126 -2.18 4.47 -13.24
CA ILE A 126 -1.86 4.08 -11.87
C ILE A 126 -2.61 2.78 -11.57
N VAL A 127 -1.88 1.80 -11.05
CA VAL A 127 -2.42 0.48 -10.71
C VAL A 127 -2.01 0.07 -9.30
N GLU A 128 -2.70 -0.90 -8.73
CA GLU A 128 -2.28 -1.53 -7.49
C GLU A 128 -1.00 -2.36 -7.72
N SER A 129 0.00 -2.19 -6.86
CA SER A 129 1.29 -2.87 -6.98
C SER A 129 1.16 -4.40 -6.97
N ALA A 130 0.16 -4.93 -6.25
CA ALA A 130 -0.12 -6.36 -6.20
C ALA A 130 -0.51 -6.96 -7.57
N LEU A 131 -1.12 -6.16 -8.45
CA LEU A 131 -1.59 -6.62 -9.77
C LEU A 131 -0.50 -6.61 -10.84
N VAL A 132 0.59 -5.88 -10.64
CA VAL A 132 1.60 -5.60 -11.67
C VAL A 132 2.22 -6.86 -12.23
N ARG A 133 2.51 -7.85 -11.37
CA ARG A 133 3.14 -9.12 -11.79
C ARG A 133 2.33 -9.85 -12.87
N GLU A 134 1.01 -9.84 -12.76
CA GLU A 134 0.12 -10.50 -13.70
C GLU A 134 -0.24 -9.59 -14.88
N LEU A 135 -0.29 -8.28 -14.64
CA LEU A 135 -0.69 -7.29 -15.61
C LEU A 135 0.37 -7.06 -16.70
N ILE A 136 1.66 -6.95 -16.33
CA ILE A 136 2.73 -6.68 -17.31
C ILE A 136 2.80 -7.72 -18.45
N PRO A 137 2.76 -9.04 -18.19
CA PRO A 137 2.75 -10.02 -19.26
C PRO A 137 1.55 -9.88 -20.20
N ARG A 138 0.36 -9.56 -19.69
CA ARG A 138 -0.86 -9.35 -20.46
C ARG A 138 -0.76 -8.10 -21.34
N LEU A 139 -0.29 -6.98 -20.78
CA LEU A 139 -0.04 -5.75 -21.53
C LEU A 139 0.96 -5.99 -22.65
N LYS A 140 2.04 -6.73 -22.39
CA LYS A 140 3.03 -7.07 -23.41
C LYS A 140 2.44 -7.95 -24.53
N ALA A 141 1.60 -8.91 -24.19
CA ALA A 141 0.89 -9.76 -25.15
C ALA A 141 -0.12 -8.95 -26.00
N ALA A 142 -0.72 -7.90 -25.42
CA ALA A 142 -1.64 -6.99 -26.12
C ALA A 142 -0.92 -5.93 -26.99
N GLY A 143 0.42 -5.92 -27.08
CA GLY A 143 1.19 -5.02 -27.95
C GLY A 143 1.92 -3.88 -27.22
N ALA A 144 1.82 -3.76 -25.92
CA ALA A 144 2.55 -2.73 -25.16
C ALA A 144 4.07 -2.97 -25.18
N GLN A 145 4.83 -1.90 -25.35
CA GLN A 145 6.29 -1.91 -25.41
C GLN A 145 6.88 -0.85 -24.46
N GLY A 146 8.13 -1.06 -24.04
CA GLY A 146 8.81 -0.12 -23.16
C GLY A 146 8.05 0.13 -21.84
N ILE A 147 7.47 -0.93 -21.25
CA ILE A 147 6.71 -0.81 -20.03
C ILE A 147 7.66 -0.45 -18.89
N ILE A 148 7.36 0.65 -18.21
CA ILE A 148 8.10 1.18 -17.07
C ILE A 148 7.18 1.21 -15.87
N GLU A 149 7.61 0.60 -14.78
CA GLU A 149 7.00 0.72 -13.46
C GLU A 149 7.80 1.71 -12.62
N TYR A 150 7.11 2.59 -11.90
CA TYR A 150 7.76 3.55 -11.01
C TYR A 150 6.94 3.78 -9.73
N PRO A 151 7.62 3.98 -8.58
CA PRO A 151 6.94 4.23 -7.32
C PRO A 151 6.30 5.61 -7.29
N LEU A 152 5.20 5.73 -6.55
CA LEU A 152 4.52 6.99 -6.29
C LEU A 152 4.89 7.50 -4.89
N ASN A 153 5.29 8.75 -4.78
CA ASN A 153 5.54 9.36 -3.47
C ASN A 153 4.24 9.79 -2.77
N LYS A 154 3.29 10.32 -3.53
CA LYS A 154 1.98 10.76 -3.05
C LYS A 154 0.97 10.68 -4.17
N MET A 155 -0.27 10.39 -3.81
CA MET A 155 -1.42 10.42 -4.71
C MET A 155 -2.56 11.14 -4.00
N ILE A 156 -2.87 12.36 -4.45
CA ILE A 156 -3.98 13.16 -3.96
C ILE A 156 -5.18 12.88 -4.87
N LEU A 157 -6.27 12.41 -4.28
CA LEU A 157 -7.52 12.05 -4.98
C LEU A 157 -8.52 13.18 -4.91
#